data_c6c1e464d49e6ef67a6f9283c9f422cd
#
_entry.id   c6c1e464d49e6ef67a6f9283c9f422cd
#
_cell.length_a   1.000
_cell.length_b   1.000
_cell.length_c   1.000
_cell.angle_alpha   90.00
_cell.angle_beta   90.00
_cell.angle_gamma   90.00
#
_symmetry.space_group_name_H-M   'P 1'
#
loop_
_entity.id
_entity.type
_entity.pdbx_description
1 polymer ?
#
loop_
_entity_poly.entity_id
_entity_poly.type
_entity_poly.pdbx_seq_one_letter_code
_entity_poly.pdbx_strand_id
1 'polypeptide(L)'
;MEKDKGKYISLFYGLSFFGTVIGAIIPTVENWGVTTAGSANDATYIALFILMVMGSVVACCISDPSRVIRNDGSRVFIPRNTTFVQELKNIVLAIKREPWIILFFPYSFAGLWYIPYQSNDFNGYFFDLRTRAFGSLWFDFGQFAMAVVMGMLLDLKAIGGRRRRAFVCWGVLFTLLNAVFIGGVFPARISHRGVTPPGGLIDLTDSSRAGGYIALFVFYGCVDGAWQTFAWWIAGALSNDPLVLSIYSSFYKVFGAMGAAIVFSLDVRGVSYQGMFGSYWGLLAGSMLFVFVLIYKRVHDTSVLLTGAVALEKADEEPSNAAKGV
;
A
#
# COMPACT_ATOMS: atom_id res chain seq x y z
N MET A 1 4.46 -20.60 -10.34
CA MET A 1 4.51 -19.23 -9.79
C MET A 1 3.47 -18.26 -10.39
N GLU A 2 3.10 -18.40 -11.63
CA GLU A 2 2.17 -17.46 -12.31
C GLU A 2 0.71 -17.57 -11.84
N LYS A 3 0.30 -18.75 -11.38
CA LYS A 3 -1.10 -19.07 -11.07
C LYS A 3 -1.61 -18.56 -9.72
N ASP A 4 -0.72 -18.22 -8.77
CA ASP A 4 -1.09 -17.94 -7.37
C ASP A 4 -0.49 -16.62 -6.86
N LYS A 5 -0.20 -15.65 -7.75
CA LYS A 5 0.41 -14.36 -7.36
C LYS A 5 -0.46 -13.55 -6.40
N GLY A 6 -1.77 -13.50 -6.66
CA GLY A 6 -2.71 -12.78 -5.79
C GLY A 6 -2.74 -13.40 -4.39
N LYS A 7 -2.72 -14.74 -4.29
CA LYS A 7 -2.69 -15.44 -3.01
C LYS A 7 -1.43 -15.11 -2.18
N TYR A 8 -0.25 -15.09 -2.80
CA TYR A 8 0.97 -14.72 -2.10
C TYR A 8 0.99 -13.25 -1.69
N ILE A 9 0.50 -12.35 -2.56
CA ILE A 9 0.41 -10.92 -2.27
C ILE A 9 -0.60 -10.67 -1.15
N SER A 10 -1.78 -11.31 -1.20
CA SER A 10 -2.78 -11.18 -0.14
C SER A 10 -2.31 -11.76 1.19
N LEU A 11 -1.54 -12.87 1.17
CA LEU A 11 -0.94 -13.43 2.38
C LEU A 11 0.09 -12.45 2.98
N PHE A 12 0.97 -11.89 2.15
CA PHE A 12 1.97 -10.92 2.59
C PHE A 12 1.32 -9.68 3.20
N TYR A 13 0.37 -9.07 2.49
CA TYR A 13 -0.33 -7.89 3.00
C TYR A 13 -1.29 -8.22 4.13
N GLY A 14 -1.96 -9.36 4.08
CA GLY A 14 -2.80 -9.83 5.17
C GLY A 14 -2.00 -9.97 6.46
N LEU A 15 -0.83 -10.60 6.44
CA LEU A 15 0.05 -10.70 7.60
C LEU A 15 0.59 -9.33 8.05
N SER A 16 0.94 -8.45 7.10
CA SER A 16 1.39 -7.10 7.42
C SER A 16 0.31 -6.29 8.13
N PHE A 17 -0.90 -6.24 7.59
CA PHE A 17 -2.03 -5.54 8.21
C PHE A 17 -2.54 -6.22 9.49
N PHE A 18 -2.43 -7.53 9.61
CA PHE A 18 -2.70 -8.22 10.87
C PHE A 18 -1.73 -7.78 11.97
N GLY A 19 -0.46 -7.54 11.61
CA GLY A 19 0.53 -6.95 12.52
C GLY A 19 0.14 -5.54 12.99
N THR A 20 -0.42 -4.69 12.10
CA THR A 20 -0.90 -3.36 12.50
C THR A 20 -2.13 -3.46 13.40
N VAL A 21 -3.05 -4.40 13.16
CA VAL A 21 -4.18 -4.67 14.07
C VAL A 21 -3.69 -5.02 15.48
N ILE A 22 -2.70 -5.92 15.59
CA ILE A 22 -2.10 -6.26 16.90
C ILE A 22 -1.48 -5.01 17.55
N GLY A 23 -0.75 -4.22 16.76
CA GLY A 23 -0.16 -2.96 17.24
C GLY A 23 -1.20 -1.96 17.72
N ALA A 24 -2.37 -1.87 17.08
CA ALA A 24 -3.44 -0.97 17.43
C ALA A 24 -4.23 -1.39 18.70
N ILE A 25 -4.15 -2.66 19.12
CA ILE A 25 -4.74 -3.12 20.39
C ILE A 25 -4.10 -2.39 21.57
N ILE A 26 -2.79 -2.17 21.56
CA ILE A 26 -2.05 -1.54 22.65
C ILE A 26 -2.59 -0.14 22.97
N PRO A 27 -2.57 0.83 22.02
CA PRO A 27 -3.10 2.16 22.29
C PRO A 27 -4.60 2.13 22.64
N THR A 28 -5.36 1.16 22.12
CA THR A 28 -6.78 1.02 22.44
C THR A 28 -6.99 0.62 23.92
N VAL A 29 -6.22 -0.34 24.43
CA VAL A 29 -6.33 -0.78 25.81
C VAL A 29 -5.78 0.27 26.77
N GLU A 30 -4.60 0.80 26.51
CA GLU A 30 -3.92 1.77 27.37
C GLU A 30 -4.69 3.10 27.49
N ASN A 31 -5.37 3.53 26.45
CA ASN A 31 -6.08 4.81 26.44
C ASN A 31 -7.61 4.66 26.62
N TRP A 32 -8.11 3.49 27.00
CA TRP A 32 -9.54 3.22 27.12
C TRP A 32 -10.27 4.15 28.09
N GLY A 33 -9.61 4.60 29.13
CA GLY A 33 -10.16 5.53 30.13
C GLY A 33 -10.05 7.01 29.77
N VAL A 34 -9.42 7.36 28.63
CA VAL A 34 -9.13 8.76 28.29
C VAL A 34 -10.16 9.31 27.30
N THR A 35 -11.03 10.19 27.80
CA THR A 35 -12.16 10.80 27.05
C THR A 35 -11.90 12.24 26.63
N THR A 36 -10.65 12.70 26.70
CA THR A 36 -10.26 14.06 26.31
C THR A 36 -9.39 14.07 25.06
N ALA A 37 -9.22 15.25 24.46
CA ALA A 37 -8.19 15.45 23.46
C ALA A 37 -6.81 15.35 24.14
N GLY A 38 -5.90 14.61 23.55
CA GLY A 38 -4.55 14.45 24.09
C GLY A 38 -3.66 13.57 23.23
N SER A 39 -2.41 13.44 23.65
CA SER A 39 -1.47 12.43 23.15
C SER A 39 -1.64 11.13 23.94
N ALA A 40 -1.28 10.01 23.32
CA ALA A 40 -1.17 8.73 24.01
C ALA A 40 -0.19 8.85 25.20
N ASN A 41 -0.39 8.02 26.23
CA ASN A 41 0.49 8.00 27.38
C ASN A 41 1.86 7.36 27.04
N ASP A 42 2.87 7.59 27.90
CA ASP A 42 4.22 7.06 27.68
C ASP A 42 4.27 5.53 27.63
N ALA A 43 3.38 4.85 28.37
CA ALA A 43 3.29 3.39 28.35
C ALA A 43 2.95 2.85 26.96
N THR A 44 2.07 3.53 26.21
CA THR A 44 1.77 3.19 24.82
C THR A 44 3.02 3.23 23.93
N TYR A 45 3.82 4.31 24.04
CA TYR A 45 5.04 4.45 23.23
C TYR A 45 6.10 3.41 23.60
N ILE A 46 6.26 3.12 24.90
CA ILE A 46 7.20 2.09 25.39
C ILE A 46 6.78 0.71 24.88
N ALA A 47 5.50 0.37 24.95
CA ALA A 47 5.00 -0.92 24.47
C ALA A 47 5.20 -1.10 22.94
N LEU A 48 4.92 -0.06 22.16
CA LEU A 48 5.18 -0.07 20.70
C LEU A 48 6.68 -0.18 20.39
N PHE A 49 7.53 0.50 21.17
CA PHE A 49 8.98 0.39 21.03
C PHE A 49 9.48 -1.04 21.29
N ILE A 50 8.97 -1.68 22.37
CA ILE A 50 9.30 -3.09 22.67
C ILE A 50 8.89 -4.00 21.49
N LEU A 51 7.69 -3.82 20.93
CA LEU A 51 7.26 -4.59 19.75
C LEU A 51 8.19 -4.39 18.56
N MET A 52 8.65 -3.16 18.29
CA MET A 52 9.60 -2.89 17.20
C MET A 52 10.95 -3.60 17.44
N VAL A 53 11.45 -3.59 18.67
CA VAL A 53 12.69 -4.31 19.03
C VAL A 53 12.50 -5.81 18.87
N MET A 54 11.38 -6.38 19.32
CA MET A 54 11.06 -7.79 19.14
C MET A 54 10.99 -8.17 17.64
N GLY A 55 10.34 -7.33 16.84
CA GLY A 55 10.29 -7.50 15.38
C GLY A 55 11.68 -7.50 14.74
N SER A 56 12.57 -6.62 15.21
CA SER A 56 13.97 -6.56 14.75
C SER A 56 14.74 -7.83 15.11
N VAL A 57 14.56 -8.35 16.31
CA VAL A 57 15.17 -9.63 16.73
C VAL A 57 14.68 -10.79 15.85
N VAL A 58 13.38 -10.86 15.61
CA VAL A 58 12.80 -11.88 14.70
C VAL A 58 13.37 -11.75 13.29
N ALA A 59 13.54 -10.52 12.79
CA ALA A 59 14.14 -10.27 11.48
C ALA A 59 15.59 -10.79 11.37
N CYS A 60 16.36 -10.74 12.46
CA CYS A 60 17.71 -11.32 12.51
C CYS A 60 17.72 -12.87 12.41
N CYS A 61 16.58 -13.52 12.71
CA CYS A 61 16.44 -14.97 12.60
C CYS A 61 16.04 -15.45 11.19
N ILE A 62 15.80 -14.53 10.24
CA ILE A 62 15.46 -14.89 8.85
C ILE A 62 16.66 -15.55 8.19
N SER A 63 16.42 -16.73 7.61
CA SER A 63 17.46 -17.49 6.91
C SER A 63 17.98 -16.75 5.67
N ASP A 64 19.28 -16.85 5.42
CA ASP A 64 19.88 -16.33 4.19
C ASP A 64 19.19 -16.96 2.96
N PRO A 65 18.77 -16.16 1.97
CA PRO A 65 18.15 -16.66 0.75
C PRO A 65 18.97 -17.71 0.00
N SER A 66 20.29 -17.69 0.13
CA SER A 66 21.21 -18.68 -0.48
C SER A 66 20.99 -20.10 0.06
N ARG A 67 20.48 -20.22 1.29
CA ARG A 67 20.21 -21.51 1.96
C ARG A 67 18.80 -22.04 1.70
N VAL A 68 17.92 -21.20 1.09
CA VAL A 68 16.52 -21.57 0.85
C VAL A 68 16.43 -22.43 -0.41
N ILE A 69 15.95 -23.66 -0.24
CA ILE A 69 15.61 -24.58 -1.33
C ILE A 69 14.10 -24.61 -1.47
N ARG A 70 13.60 -24.41 -2.69
CA ARG A 70 12.16 -24.51 -2.98
C ARG A 70 11.69 -25.96 -2.96
N ASN A 71 10.39 -26.16 -2.83
CA ASN A 71 9.80 -27.51 -2.85
C ASN A 71 10.06 -28.30 -4.14
N ASP A 72 10.38 -27.61 -5.24
CA ASP A 72 10.78 -28.19 -6.53
C ASP A 72 12.28 -28.52 -6.62
N GLY A 73 13.04 -28.35 -5.53
CA GLY A 73 14.48 -28.53 -5.47
C GLY A 73 15.31 -27.39 -6.04
N SER A 74 14.69 -26.37 -6.61
CA SER A 74 15.39 -25.21 -7.16
C SER A 74 15.86 -24.24 -6.05
N ARG A 75 17.00 -23.57 -6.26
CA ARG A 75 17.46 -22.51 -5.36
C ARG A 75 16.78 -21.18 -5.70
N VAL A 76 16.68 -20.31 -4.69
CA VAL A 76 16.19 -18.95 -4.89
C VAL A 76 17.21 -18.17 -5.71
N PHE A 77 16.77 -17.50 -6.76
CA PHE A 77 17.62 -16.60 -7.53
C PHE A 77 17.97 -15.39 -6.66
N ILE A 78 19.27 -15.16 -6.47
CA ILE A 78 19.79 -14.00 -5.74
C ILE A 78 20.40 -13.07 -6.79
N PRO A 79 19.86 -11.84 -6.95
CA PRO A 79 20.47 -10.85 -7.82
C PRO A 79 21.91 -10.57 -7.38
N ARG A 80 22.84 -10.42 -8.33
CA ARG A 80 24.21 -9.97 -8.02
C ARG A 80 24.15 -8.62 -7.29
N ASN A 81 25.05 -8.43 -6.32
CA ASN A 81 25.23 -7.14 -5.66
C ASN A 81 25.63 -6.10 -6.72
N THR A 82 24.72 -5.21 -7.04
CA THR A 82 24.96 -4.09 -7.94
C THR A 82 25.39 -2.87 -7.14
N THR A 83 26.23 -2.02 -7.72
CA THR A 83 26.56 -0.74 -7.10
C THR A 83 25.35 0.20 -7.19
N PHE A 84 25.21 1.14 -6.24
CA PHE A 84 24.12 2.12 -6.22
C PHE A 84 23.95 2.83 -7.58
N VAL A 85 25.06 3.20 -8.23
CA VAL A 85 25.05 3.82 -9.57
C VAL A 85 24.48 2.88 -10.63
N GLN A 86 24.78 1.59 -10.53
CA GLN A 86 24.27 0.59 -11.46
C GLN A 86 22.77 0.34 -11.27
N GLU A 87 22.28 0.37 -10.02
CA GLU A 87 20.85 0.31 -9.72
C GLU A 87 20.08 1.50 -10.31
N LEU A 88 20.61 2.72 -10.16
CA LEU A 88 20.02 3.92 -10.79
C LEU A 88 19.98 3.81 -12.32
N LYS A 89 21.07 3.34 -12.92
CA LYS A 89 21.12 3.09 -14.38
C LYS A 89 20.09 2.04 -14.80
N ASN A 90 19.95 0.96 -14.03
CA ASN A 90 18.99 -0.10 -14.29
C ASN A 90 17.55 0.40 -14.22
N ILE A 91 17.21 1.27 -13.26
CA ILE A 91 15.90 1.92 -13.16
C ILE A 91 15.61 2.78 -14.40
N VAL A 92 16.55 3.65 -14.78
CA VAL A 92 16.40 4.49 -15.98
C VAL A 92 16.26 3.63 -17.24
N LEU A 93 17.06 2.57 -17.36
CA LEU A 93 16.99 1.66 -18.50
C LEU A 93 15.68 0.88 -18.53
N ALA A 94 15.15 0.46 -17.38
CA ALA A 94 13.85 -0.21 -17.30
C ALA A 94 12.71 0.72 -17.71
N ILE A 95 12.74 1.99 -17.30
CA ILE A 95 11.76 3.00 -17.73
C ILE A 95 11.84 3.22 -19.24
N LYS A 96 13.05 3.28 -19.81
CA LYS A 96 13.24 3.42 -21.27
C LYS A 96 12.73 2.20 -22.05
N ARG A 97 12.91 0.99 -21.52
CA ARG A 97 12.45 -0.26 -22.15
C ARG A 97 10.95 -0.47 -22.02
N GLU A 98 10.39 -0.07 -20.86
CA GLU A 98 8.97 -0.23 -20.53
C GLU A 98 8.36 1.12 -20.17
N PRO A 99 8.20 2.05 -21.13
CA PRO A 99 7.72 3.41 -20.84
C PRO A 99 6.30 3.43 -20.26
N TRP A 100 5.55 2.36 -20.39
CA TRP A 100 4.22 2.21 -19.82
C TRP A 100 4.18 2.27 -18.28
N ILE A 101 5.33 2.04 -17.61
CA ILE A 101 5.44 2.20 -16.15
C ILE A 101 5.11 3.62 -15.71
N ILE A 102 5.27 4.61 -16.60
CA ILE A 102 4.93 6.01 -16.32
C ILE A 102 3.44 6.16 -15.99
N LEU A 103 2.57 5.32 -16.59
CA LEU A 103 1.15 5.31 -16.25
C LEU A 103 0.88 4.79 -14.83
N PHE A 104 1.83 4.09 -14.22
CA PHE A 104 1.74 3.65 -12.84
C PHE A 104 2.20 4.72 -11.83
N PHE A 105 2.85 5.80 -12.32
CA PHE A 105 3.34 6.89 -11.47
C PHE A 105 2.23 7.58 -10.67
N PRO A 106 1.10 8.07 -11.26
CA PRO A 106 0.08 8.76 -10.48
C PRO A 106 -0.52 7.87 -9.39
N TYR A 107 -0.70 6.58 -9.67
CA TYR A 107 -1.20 5.61 -8.71
C TYR A 107 -0.22 5.37 -7.56
N SER A 108 1.06 5.23 -7.87
CA SER A 108 2.14 5.08 -6.90
C SER A 108 2.26 6.32 -6.01
N PHE A 109 2.24 7.50 -6.62
CA PHE A 109 2.34 8.79 -5.93
C PHE A 109 1.18 9.02 -4.95
N ALA A 110 -0.04 8.64 -5.33
CA ALA A 110 -1.23 8.73 -4.49
C ALA A 110 -1.25 7.72 -3.33
N GLY A 111 -0.43 6.68 -3.38
CA GLY A 111 -0.53 5.49 -2.51
C GLY A 111 -0.40 5.74 -1.01
N LEU A 112 0.26 6.81 -0.57
CA LEU A 112 0.41 7.21 0.83
C LEU A 112 -0.15 8.61 1.11
N TRP A 113 -0.91 9.19 0.17
CA TRP A 113 -1.47 10.54 0.32
C TRP A 113 -2.53 10.62 1.42
N TYR A 114 -3.10 9.51 1.79
CA TYR A 114 -4.18 9.39 2.78
C TYR A 114 -3.76 9.72 4.21
N ILE A 115 -2.49 9.51 4.57
CA ILE A 115 -2.03 9.41 5.95
C ILE A 115 -2.40 10.66 6.78
N PRO A 116 -2.01 11.90 6.42
CA PRO A 116 -2.32 13.05 7.28
C PRO A 116 -3.81 13.34 7.33
N TYR A 117 -4.55 13.23 6.23
CA TYR A 117 -5.99 13.48 6.26
C TYR A 117 -6.73 12.50 7.17
N GLN A 118 -6.47 11.21 7.03
CA GLN A 118 -7.18 10.19 7.80
C GLN A 118 -6.78 10.19 9.27
N SER A 119 -5.49 10.36 9.57
CA SER A 119 -4.99 10.31 10.94
C SER A 119 -5.20 11.61 11.71
N ASN A 120 -4.90 12.76 11.09
CA ASN A 120 -4.93 14.05 11.75
C ASN A 120 -6.25 14.77 11.52
N ASP A 121 -6.63 14.93 10.24
CA ASP A 121 -7.71 15.82 9.83
C ASP A 121 -9.10 15.18 10.03
N PHE A 122 -9.18 13.85 10.06
CA PHE A 122 -10.42 13.12 10.32
C PHE A 122 -10.39 12.51 11.73
N ASN A 123 -9.55 11.49 11.97
CA ASN A 123 -9.52 10.76 13.24
C ASN A 123 -9.12 11.68 14.41
N GLY A 124 -8.08 12.50 14.21
CA GLY A 124 -7.61 13.46 15.20
C GLY A 124 -8.55 14.62 15.49
N TYR A 125 -9.34 15.03 14.48
CA TYR A 125 -10.24 16.15 14.60
C TYR A 125 -11.57 15.79 15.29
N PHE A 126 -12.21 14.67 14.88
CA PHE A 126 -13.56 14.36 15.35
C PHE A 126 -13.58 13.64 16.72
N PHE A 127 -12.59 12.83 17.05
CA PHE A 127 -12.68 11.88 18.14
C PHE A 127 -11.81 12.25 19.34
N ASP A 128 -12.29 11.87 20.55
CA ASP A 128 -11.45 11.80 21.74
C ASP A 128 -10.40 10.68 21.64
N LEU A 129 -9.44 10.63 22.58
CA LEU A 129 -8.31 9.71 22.49
C LEU A 129 -8.74 8.23 22.52
N ARG A 130 -9.72 7.87 23.32
CA ARG A 130 -10.29 6.51 23.39
C ARG A 130 -10.87 6.10 22.04
N THR A 131 -11.72 6.93 21.48
CA THR A 131 -12.40 6.67 20.20
C THR A 131 -11.43 6.67 19.03
N ARG A 132 -10.40 7.53 19.07
CA ARG A 132 -9.31 7.54 18.08
C ARG A 132 -8.57 6.22 18.04
N ALA A 133 -8.17 5.70 19.21
CA ALA A 133 -7.47 4.44 19.33
C ALA A 133 -8.34 3.27 18.85
N PHE A 134 -9.60 3.21 19.29
CA PHE A 134 -10.57 2.21 18.86
C PHE A 134 -10.84 2.30 17.35
N GLY A 135 -11.04 3.51 16.83
CA GLY A 135 -11.22 3.73 15.38
C GLY A 135 -10.05 3.25 14.56
N SER A 136 -8.81 3.50 15.02
CA SER A 136 -7.58 3.01 14.36
C SER A 136 -7.50 1.49 14.33
N LEU A 137 -7.90 0.80 15.41
CA LEU A 137 -7.97 -0.66 15.44
C LEU A 137 -8.90 -1.20 14.35
N TRP A 138 -10.09 -0.62 14.20
CA TRP A 138 -11.05 -1.04 13.20
C TRP A 138 -10.66 -0.62 11.77
N PHE A 139 -9.97 0.51 11.62
CA PHE A 139 -9.37 0.92 10.36
C PHE A 139 -8.37 -0.13 9.87
N ASP A 140 -7.44 -0.55 10.73
CA ASP A 140 -6.45 -1.57 10.42
C ASP A 140 -7.09 -2.94 10.13
N PHE A 141 -8.15 -3.26 10.87
CA PHE A 141 -8.95 -4.45 10.57
C PHE A 141 -9.63 -4.37 9.19
N GLY A 142 -10.13 -3.20 8.81
CA GLY A 142 -10.66 -2.93 7.48
C GLY A 142 -9.62 -3.11 6.38
N GLN A 143 -8.39 -2.61 6.60
CA GLN A 143 -7.25 -2.83 5.70
C GLN A 143 -6.96 -4.33 5.53
N PHE A 144 -6.84 -5.05 6.64
CA PHE A 144 -6.60 -6.50 6.64
C PHE A 144 -7.69 -7.26 5.87
N ALA A 145 -8.95 -7.06 6.26
CA ALA A 145 -10.07 -7.76 5.67
C ALA A 145 -10.16 -7.52 4.16
N MET A 146 -10.01 -6.26 3.74
CA MET A 146 -10.14 -5.92 2.33
C MET A 146 -8.92 -6.31 1.50
N ALA A 147 -7.72 -6.36 2.07
CA ALA A 147 -6.54 -6.93 1.42
C ALA A 147 -6.75 -8.41 1.09
N VAL A 148 -7.32 -9.17 2.03
CA VAL A 148 -7.66 -10.59 1.81
C VAL A 148 -8.74 -10.74 0.74
N VAL A 149 -9.83 -9.99 0.82
CA VAL A 149 -10.91 -10.02 -0.17
C VAL A 149 -10.41 -9.67 -1.57
N MET A 150 -9.62 -8.60 -1.69
CA MET A 150 -9.05 -8.18 -2.97
C MET A 150 -8.12 -9.24 -3.56
N GLY A 151 -7.28 -9.85 -2.74
CA GLY A 151 -6.40 -10.93 -3.18
C GLY A 151 -7.16 -12.16 -3.66
N MET A 152 -8.24 -12.54 -2.97
CA MET A 152 -9.12 -13.64 -3.42
C MET A 152 -9.80 -13.31 -4.76
N LEU A 153 -10.30 -12.10 -4.93
CA LEU A 153 -10.93 -11.66 -6.19
C LEU A 153 -9.93 -11.69 -7.35
N LEU A 154 -8.70 -11.27 -7.12
CA LEU A 154 -7.62 -11.25 -8.12
C LEU A 154 -7.21 -12.65 -8.57
N ASP A 155 -7.39 -13.68 -7.73
CA ASP A 155 -7.09 -15.07 -8.07
C ASP A 155 -8.33 -15.90 -8.45
N LEU A 156 -9.53 -15.32 -8.36
CA LEU A 156 -10.78 -16.01 -8.60
C LEU A 156 -10.94 -16.40 -10.09
N LYS A 157 -10.70 -17.67 -10.40
CA LYS A 157 -10.75 -18.21 -11.77
C LYS A 157 -12.13 -18.10 -12.43
N ALA A 158 -13.20 -18.09 -11.63
CA ALA A 158 -14.57 -17.95 -12.12
C ALA A 158 -14.81 -16.62 -12.87
N ILE A 159 -14.04 -15.56 -12.58
CA ILE A 159 -14.12 -14.28 -13.28
C ILE A 159 -13.53 -14.39 -14.71
N GLY A 160 -12.60 -15.32 -14.93
CA GLY A 160 -11.95 -15.54 -16.23
C GLY A 160 -10.44 -15.26 -16.23
N GLY A 161 -9.91 -14.79 -17.38
CA GLY A 161 -8.48 -14.52 -17.56
C GLY A 161 -7.94 -13.40 -16.64
N ARG A 162 -6.61 -13.29 -16.55
CA ARG A 162 -5.90 -12.32 -15.71
C ARG A 162 -6.35 -10.88 -15.99
N ARG A 163 -6.44 -10.50 -17.26
CA ARG A 163 -6.88 -9.17 -17.67
C ARG A 163 -8.29 -8.86 -17.22
N ARG A 164 -9.22 -9.80 -17.36
CA ARG A 164 -10.62 -9.62 -16.92
C ARG A 164 -10.70 -9.44 -15.40
N ARG A 165 -9.96 -10.23 -14.63
CA ARG A 165 -9.87 -10.09 -13.17
C ARG A 165 -9.32 -8.72 -12.77
N ALA A 166 -8.28 -8.22 -13.46
CA ALA A 166 -7.75 -6.88 -13.23
C ALA A 166 -8.80 -5.79 -13.42
N PHE A 167 -9.62 -5.86 -14.49
CA PHE A 167 -10.70 -4.88 -14.72
C PHE A 167 -11.81 -4.97 -13.69
N VAL A 168 -12.21 -6.18 -13.29
CA VAL A 168 -13.23 -6.36 -12.24
C VAL A 168 -12.75 -5.78 -10.92
N CYS A 169 -11.51 -6.08 -10.50
CA CYS A 169 -10.95 -5.56 -9.27
C CYS A 169 -10.71 -4.04 -9.34
N TRP A 170 -10.31 -3.51 -10.50
CA TRP A 170 -10.26 -2.07 -10.76
C TRP A 170 -11.64 -1.43 -10.56
N GLY A 171 -12.69 -2.02 -11.14
CA GLY A 171 -14.06 -1.53 -11.00
C GLY A 171 -14.56 -1.56 -9.56
N VAL A 172 -14.31 -2.65 -8.83
CA VAL A 172 -14.64 -2.77 -7.40
C VAL A 172 -13.93 -1.69 -6.58
N LEU A 173 -12.62 -1.52 -6.77
CA LEU A 173 -11.84 -0.51 -6.06
C LEU A 173 -12.30 0.91 -6.42
N PHE A 174 -12.52 1.20 -7.70
CA PHE A 174 -12.99 2.52 -8.14
C PHE A 174 -14.36 2.87 -7.57
N THR A 175 -15.28 1.92 -7.55
CA THR A 175 -16.63 2.11 -6.99
C THR A 175 -16.58 2.29 -5.47
N LEU A 176 -15.83 1.43 -4.77
CA LEU A 176 -15.65 1.52 -3.32
C LEU A 176 -15.05 2.86 -2.93
N LEU A 177 -13.96 3.26 -3.59
CA LEU A 177 -13.28 4.53 -3.38
C LEU A 177 -14.27 5.70 -3.49
N ASN A 178 -14.96 5.82 -4.63
CA ASN A 178 -15.86 6.94 -4.83
C ASN A 178 -17.05 6.93 -3.87
N ALA A 179 -17.63 5.77 -3.56
CA ALA A 179 -18.71 5.65 -2.59
C ALA A 179 -18.29 6.14 -1.19
N VAL A 180 -17.10 5.72 -0.73
CA VAL A 180 -16.54 6.12 0.57
C VAL A 180 -16.25 7.62 0.60
N PHE A 181 -15.65 8.17 -0.47
CA PHE A 181 -15.36 9.61 -0.52
C PHE A 181 -16.61 10.47 -0.65
N ILE A 182 -17.67 10.02 -1.35
CA ILE A 182 -18.96 10.69 -1.35
C ILE A 182 -19.52 10.75 0.08
N GLY A 183 -19.45 9.65 0.84
CA GLY A 183 -19.82 9.64 2.26
C GLY A 183 -18.96 10.58 3.11
N GLY A 184 -17.68 10.76 2.74
CA GLY A 184 -16.74 11.65 3.41
C GLY A 184 -16.94 13.15 3.15
N VAL A 185 -17.76 13.53 2.16
CA VAL A 185 -17.99 14.94 1.81
C VAL A 185 -18.59 15.72 2.98
N PHE A 186 -19.57 15.13 3.69
CA PHE A 186 -20.21 15.82 4.81
C PHE A 186 -19.23 16.11 5.95
N PRO A 187 -18.50 15.12 6.51
CA PRO A 187 -17.45 15.39 7.51
C PRO A 187 -16.43 16.42 7.05
N ALA A 188 -15.96 16.31 5.80
CA ALA A 188 -14.97 17.24 5.26
C ALA A 188 -15.47 18.69 5.21
N ARG A 189 -16.76 18.91 4.94
CA ARG A 189 -17.35 20.26 4.87
C ARG A 189 -17.44 20.95 6.22
N ILE A 190 -17.63 20.19 7.30
CA ILE A 190 -17.80 20.74 8.66
C ILE A 190 -16.50 20.80 9.45
N SER A 191 -15.43 20.20 8.93
CA SER A 191 -14.13 20.19 9.59
C SER A 191 -13.31 21.42 9.22
N HIS A 192 -12.82 22.14 10.24
CA HIS A 192 -12.01 23.35 10.07
C HIS A 192 -10.83 23.35 11.03
N ARG A 193 -9.65 23.74 10.54
CA ARG A 193 -8.44 23.82 11.37
C ARG A 193 -8.62 24.86 12.49
N GLY A 194 -8.19 24.49 13.68
CA GLY A 194 -8.26 25.37 14.87
C GLY A 194 -9.65 25.57 15.45
N VAL A 195 -10.67 24.89 14.93
CA VAL A 195 -12.04 24.95 15.40
C VAL A 195 -12.44 23.59 15.97
N THR A 196 -13.05 23.56 17.15
CA THR A 196 -13.60 22.30 17.71
C THR A 196 -14.75 21.78 16.84
N PRO A 197 -14.87 20.44 16.71
CA PRO A 197 -15.98 19.86 15.96
C PRO A 197 -17.35 20.30 16.50
N PRO A 198 -18.36 20.46 15.65
CA PRO A 198 -19.71 20.76 16.09
C PRO A 198 -20.22 19.75 17.13
N GLY A 199 -20.64 20.24 18.31
CA GLY A 199 -21.04 19.40 19.43
C GLY A 199 -19.90 18.77 20.23
N GLY A 200 -18.66 19.25 20.08
CA GLY A 200 -17.48 18.74 20.78
C GLY A 200 -16.93 17.44 20.21
N LEU A 201 -15.88 16.90 20.84
CA LEU A 201 -15.30 15.62 20.45
C LEU A 201 -16.32 14.49 20.60
N ILE A 202 -16.24 13.53 19.70
CA ILE A 202 -17.11 12.36 19.65
C ILE A 202 -16.48 11.26 20.50
N ASP A 203 -17.21 10.81 21.51
CA ASP A 203 -16.87 9.64 22.32
C ASP A 203 -17.56 8.39 21.78
N LEU A 204 -16.89 7.23 21.91
CA LEU A 204 -17.40 5.91 21.50
C LEU A 204 -18.75 5.56 22.15
N THR A 205 -19.01 6.04 23.37
CA THR A 205 -20.26 5.77 24.09
C THR A 205 -21.46 6.56 23.53
N ASP A 206 -21.20 7.65 22.79
CA ASP A 206 -22.25 8.35 22.03
C ASP A 206 -22.46 7.66 20.68
N SER A 207 -23.06 6.49 20.70
CA SER A 207 -23.25 5.66 19.52
C SER A 207 -24.04 6.35 18.40
N SER A 208 -24.91 7.31 18.75
CA SER A 208 -25.72 8.06 17.80
C SER A 208 -24.86 8.94 16.89
N ARG A 209 -23.77 9.52 17.42
CA ARG A 209 -22.82 10.35 16.67
C ARG A 209 -21.62 9.53 16.17
N ALA A 210 -21.07 8.64 17.01
CA ALA A 210 -19.85 7.89 16.71
C ALA A 210 -20.02 6.90 15.55
N GLY A 211 -21.17 6.21 15.45
CA GLY A 211 -21.35 5.08 14.56
C GLY A 211 -21.05 5.38 13.09
N GLY A 212 -21.62 6.47 12.55
CA GLY A 212 -21.43 6.85 11.16
C GLY A 212 -19.97 7.27 10.84
N TYR A 213 -19.34 8.02 11.74
CA TYR A 213 -17.95 8.46 11.56
C TYR A 213 -16.96 7.30 11.69
N ILE A 214 -17.16 6.39 12.65
CA ILE A 214 -16.33 5.19 12.81
C ILE A 214 -16.50 4.29 11.59
N ALA A 215 -17.73 4.04 11.13
CA ALA A 215 -17.97 3.24 9.94
C ALA A 215 -17.25 3.82 8.71
N LEU A 216 -17.34 5.13 8.49
CA LEU A 216 -16.64 5.80 7.40
C LEU A 216 -15.11 5.61 7.53
N PHE A 217 -14.57 5.71 8.75
CA PHE A 217 -13.13 5.54 9.00
C PHE A 217 -12.68 4.09 8.71
N VAL A 218 -13.49 3.10 9.07
CA VAL A 218 -13.26 1.69 8.69
C VAL A 218 -13.25 1.51 7.17
N PHE A 219 -14.19 2.12 6.47
CA PHE A 219 -14.24 2.05 5.01
C PHE A 219 -13.06 2.75 4.34
N TYR A 220 -12.49 3.82 4.93
CA TYR A 220 -11.21 4.35 4.48
C TYR A 220 -10.11 3.29 4.60
N GLY A 221 -10.06 2.53 5.69
CA GLY A 221 -9.15 1.39 5.83
C GLY A 221 -9.37 0.32 4.75
N CYS A 222 -10.63 -0.01 4.45
CA CYS A 222 -10.96 -0.92 3.35
C CYS A 222 -10.43 -0.43 1.99
N VAL A 223 -10.58 0.86 1.68
CA VAL A 223 -10.04 1.44 0.45
C VAL A 223 -8.53 1.30 0.41
N ASP A 224 -7.83 1.59 1.51
CA ASP A 224 -6.37 1.50 1.54
C ASP A 224 -5.87 0.06 1.41
N GLY A 225 -6.47 -0.89 2.13
CA GLY A 225 -6.13 -2.31 2.00
C GLY A 225 -6.32 -2.85 0.58
N ALA A 226 -7.42 -2.47 -0.08
CA ALA A 226 -7.67 -2.80 -1.48
C ALA A 226 -6.65 -2.14 -2.41
N TRP A 227 -6.35 -0.85 -2.17
CA TRP A 227 -5.38 -0.08 -2.94
C TRP A 227 -4.00 -0.70 -2.92
N GLN A 228 -3.46 -0.96 -1.74
CA GLN A 228 -2.13 -1.54 -1.57
C GLN A 228 -2.03 -2.92 -2.23
N THR A 229 -3.02 -3.79 -1.98
CA THR A 229 -3.04 -5.14 -2.57
C THR A 229 -3.11 -5.09 -4.09
N PHE A 230 -3.95 -4.22 -4.64
CA PHE A 230 -4.09 -4.07 -6.08
C PHE A 230 -2.83 -3.49 -6.73
N ALA A 231 -2.14 -2.51 -6.09
CA ALA A 231 -0.88 -1.94 -6.55
C ALA A 231 0.19 -3.03 -6.80
N TRP A 232 0.39 -3.88 -5.80
CA TRP A 232 1.39 -4.94 -5.88
C TRP A 232 1.01 -6.05 -6.86
N TRP A 233 -0.27 -6.34 -6.95
CA TRP A 233 -0.72 -7.28 -7.96
C TRP A 233 -0.50 -6.76 -9.38
N ILE A 234 -0.81 -5.48 -9.65
CA ILE A 234 -0.52 -4.83 -10.94
C ILE A 234 0.98 -4.90 -11.23
N ALA A 235 1.85 -4.49 -10.29
CA ALA A 235 3.30 -4.60 -10.45
C ALA A 235 3.72 -6.03 -10.83
N GLY A 236 3.16 -7.04 -10.13
CA GLY A 236 3.39 -8.45 -10.42
C GLY A 236 2.76 -8.95 -11.72
N ALA A 237 1.71 -8.29 -12.22
CA ALA A 237 1.06 -8.67 -13.47
C ALA A 237 1.80 -8.12 -14.71
N LEU A 238 2.56 -7.04 -14.56
CA LEU A 238 3.31 -6.41 -15.64
C LEU A 238 4.55 -7.20 -16.04
N SER A 239 5.18 -7.95 -15.13
CA SER A 239 6.35 -8.76 -15.44
C SER A 239 6.42 -10.04 -14.59
N ASN A 240 7.08 -11.07 -15.14
CA ASN A 240 7.48 -12.28 -14.40
C ASN A 240 8.98 -12.31 -14.10
N ASP A 241 9.75 -11.36 -14.63
CA ASP A 241 11.17 -11.21 -14.38
C ASP A 241 11.38 -10.63 -12.96
N PRO A 242 12.12 -11.32 -12.06
CA PRO A 242 12.37 -10.85 -10.71
C PRO A 242 13.06 -9.48 -10.64
N LEU A 243 13.96 -9.18 -11.57
CA LEU A 243 14.63 -7.87 -11.64
C LEU A 243 13.66 -6.76 -11.99
N VAL A 244 12.84 -6.95 -13.03
CA VAL A 244 11.83 -5.98 -13.45
C VAL A 244 10.78 -5.79 -12.35
N LEU A 245 10.39 -6.87 -11.67
CA LEU A 245 9.45 -6.83 -10.55
C LEU A 245 10.02 -6.02 -9.37
N SER A 246 11.31 -6.19 -9.06
CA SER A 246 11.96 -5.39 -8.02
C SER A 246 11.97 -3.90 -8.36
N ILE A 247 12.21 -3.54 -9.63
CA ILE A 247 12.17 -2.16 -10.11
C ILE A 247 10.76 -1.56 -10.00
N TYR A 248 9.70 -2.30 -10.38
CA TYR A 248 8.32 -1.83 -10.23
C TYR A 248 7.93 -1.66 -8.76
N SER A 249 8.39 -2.56 -7.90
CA SER A 249 8.19 -2.48 -6.46
C SER A 249 8.87 -1.26 -5.85
N SER A 250 10.12 -1.01 -6.23
CA SER A 250 10.88 0.17 -5.81
C SER A 250 10.25 1.46 -6.33
N PHE A 251 9.80 1.47 -7.59
CA PHE A 251 9.08 2.59 -8.21
C PHE A 251 7.84 2.95 -7.39
N TYR A 252 7.02 1.97 -7.04
CA TYR A 252 5.82 2.17 -6.22
C TYR A 252 6.16 2.78 -4.86
N LYS A 253 7.17 2.24 -4.17
CA LYS A 253 7.57 2.71 -2.83
C LYS A 253 8.18 4.10 -2.86
N VAL A 254 9.08 4.38 -3.79
CA VAL A 254 9.76 5.68 -3.90
C VAL A 254 8.77 6.80 -4.19
N PHE A 255 7.90 6.61 -5.18
CA PHE A 255 6.92 7.64 -5.53
C PHE A 255 5.80 7.77 -4.48
N GLY A 256 5.42 6.70 -3.81
CA GLY A 256 4.52 6.76 -2.65
C GLY A 256 5.14 7.56 -1.50
N ALA A 257 6.40 7.33 -1.17
CA ALA A 257 7.11 8.09 -0.14
C ALA A 257 7.27 9.58 -0.52
N MET A 258 7.51 9.88 -1.81
CA MET A 258 7.54 11.26 -2.31
C MET A 258 6.17 11.94 -2.15
N GLY A 259 5.08 11.25 -2.50
CA GLY A 259 3.72 11.74 -2.27
C GLY A 259 3.45 12.01 -0.80
N ALA A 260 3.84 11.08 0.08
CA ALA A 260 3.73 11.25 1.53
C ALA A 260 4.48 12.49 2.03
N ALA A 261 5.73 12.69 1.60
CA ALA A 261 6.52 13.86 2.00
C ALA A 261 5.84 15.18 1.60
N ILE A 262 5.26 15.22 0.40
CA ILE A 262 4.54 16.41 -0.08
C ILE A 262 3.27 16.64 0.72
N VAL A 263 2.42 15.62 0.92
CA VAL A 263 1.15 15.79 1.62
C VAL A 263 1.36 16.13 3.10
N PHE A 264 2.37 15.59 3.77
CA PHE A 264 2.75 16.01 5.13
C PHE A 264 3.23 17.47 5.16
N SER A 265 3.98 17.91 4.14
CA SER A 265 4.38 19.31 4.01
C SER A 265 3.18 20.24 3.84
N LEU A 266 2.15 19.82 3.08
CA LEU A 266 0.91 20.58 2.91
C LEU A 266 0.13 20.64 4.24
N ASP A 267 0.08 19.55 5.00
CA ASP A 267 -0.58 19.49 6.30
C ASP A 267 0.07 20.45 7.31
N VAL A 268 1.41 20.43 7.43
CA VAL A 268 2.19 21.33 8.29
C VAL A 268 2.02 22.80 7.90
N ARG A 269 1.87 23.10 6.60
CA ARG A 269 1.59 24.46 6.12
C ARG A 269 0.16 24.93 6.37
N GLY A 270 -0.68 24.10 6.97
CA GLY A 270 -2.03 24.46 7.35
C GLY A 270 -3.03 24.51 6.21
N VAL A 271 -2.82 23.74 5.15
CA VAL A 271 -3.84 23.57 4.10
C VAL A 271 -5.16 23.12 4.73
N SER A 272 -6.28 23.71 4.29
CA SER A 272 -7.58 23.41 4.86
C SER A 272 -7.93 21.92 4.77
N TYR A 273 -8.70 21.39 5.72
CA TYR A 273 -9.13 19.99 5.71
C TYR A 273 -9.91 19.63 4.45
N GLN A 274 -10.72 20.57 3.93
CA GLN A 274 -11.39 20.38 2.64
C GLN A 274 -10.40 20.27 1.48
N GLY A 275 -9.32 21.06 1.49
CA GLY A 275 -8.25 21.00 0.49
C GLY A 275 -7.50 19.66 0.58
N MET A 276 -7.19 19.19 1.78
CA MET A 276 -6.58 17.89 2.01
C MET A 276 -7.48 16.76 1.50
N PHE A 277 -8.76 16.76 1.85
CA PHE A 277 -9.77 15.81 1.39
C PHE A 277 -9.91 15.80 -0.14
N GLY A 278 -10.08 16.99 -0.74
CA GLY A 278 -10.26 17.13 -2.19
C GLY A 278 -9.03 16.68 -2.98
N SER A 279 -7.82 17.01 -2.51
CA SER A 279 -6.58 16.56 -3.13
C SER A 279 -6.42 15.04 -3.03
N TYR A 280 -6.77 14.47 -1.89
CA TYR A 280 -6.73 13.02 -1.67
C TYR A 280 -7.70 12.30 -2.63
N TRP A 281 -8.98 12.66 -2.63
CA TRP A 281 -9.96 12.06 -3.54
C TRP A 281 -9.58 12.24 -5.01
N GLY A 282 -9.23 13.47 -5.40
CA GLY A 282 -8.87 13.80 -6.78
C GLY A 282 -7.67 13.01 -7.29
N LEU A 283 -6.61 12.87 -6.46
CA LEU A 283 -5.43 12.08 -6.82
C LEU A 283 -5.76 10.59 -6.94
N LEU A 284 -6.50 10.02 -5.99
CA LEU A 284 -6.84 8.61 -6.06
C LEU A 284 -7.73 8.34 -7.29
N ALA A 285 -8.84 9.04 -7.41
CA ALA A 285 -9.78 8.82 -8.51
C ALA A 285 -9.14 9.07 -9.89
N GLY A 286 -8.36 10.17 -10.00
CA GLY A 286 -7.65 10.51 -11.23
C GLY A 286 -6.59 9.48 -11.61
N SER A 287 -5.83 8.99 -10.64
CA SER A 287 -4.79 7.97 -10.89
C SER A 287 -5.36 6.64 -11.37
N MET A 288 -6.58 6.28 -10.95
CA MET A 288 -7.26 5.07 -11.42
C MET A 288 -7.50 5.07 -12.93
N LEU A 289 -7.67 6.25 -13.56
CA LEU A 289 -7.83 6.35 -15.02
C LEU A 289 -6.53 5.94 -15.75
N PHE A 290 -5.38 6.31 -15.23
CA PHE A 290 -4.09 5.89 -15.78
C PHE A 290 -3.87 4.39 -15.62
N VAL A 291 -4.25 3.82 -14.48
CA VAL A 291 -4.18 2.37 -14.24
C VAL A 291 -5.14 1.62 -15.16
N PHE A 292 -6.33 2.16 -15.46
CA PHE A 292 -7.23 1.56 -16.45
C PHE A 292 -6.54 1.41 -17.81
N VAL A 293 -5.89 2.46 -18.30
CA VAL A 293 -5.13 2.42 -19.54
C VAL A 293 -3.97 1.44 -19.47
N LEU A 294 -3.26 1.39 -18.34
CA LEU A 294 -2.17 0.45 -18.11
C LEU A 294 -2.64 -1.00 -18.18
N ILE A 295 -3.75 -1.34 -17.52
CA ILE A 295 -4.38 -2.67 -17.59
C ILE A 295 -4.76 -3.00 -19.03
N TYR A 296 -5.41 -2.05 -19.71
CA TYR A 296 -5.85 -2.25 -21.09
C TYR A 296 -4.69 -2.55 -22.04
N LYS A 297 -3.56 -1.87 -21.89
CA LYS A 297 -2.42 -1.96 -22.81
C LYS A 297 -1.43 -3.06 -22.46
N ARG A 298 -1.25 -3.40 -21.16
CA ARG A 298 -0.10 -4.20 -20.70
C ARG A 298 -0.47 -5.47 -19.92
N VAL A 299 -1.65 -5.57 -19.34
CA VAL A 299 -2.04 -6.80 -18.63
C VAL A 299 -2.60 -7.79 -19.65
N HIS A 300 -1.89 -8.90 -19.85
CA HIS A 300 -2.27 -10.02 -20.70
C HIS A 300 -2.54 -11.27 -19.87
N ASP A 301 -3.25 -12.23 -20.44
CA ASP A 301 -3.60 -13.49 -19.74
C ASP A 301 -2.37 -14.38 -19.53
N THR A 302 -1.38 -14.29 -20.41
CA THR A 302 -0.05 -14.88 -20.26
C THR A 302 0.98 -13.74 -20.27
N SER A 303 1.83 -13.66 -19.23
CA SER A 303 2.98 -12.76 -19.29
C SER A 303 4.03 -13.38 -20.21
N VAL A 304 4.24 -12.73 -21.35
CA VAL A 304 5.41 -13.01 -22.20
C VAL A 304 6.63 -12.70 -21.34
N LEU A 305 7.50 -13.70 -21.14
CA LEU A 305 8.84 -13.45 -20.64
C LEU A 305 9.47 -12.43 -21.59
N LEU A 306 9.76 -11.24 -21.13
CA LEU A 306 10.58 -10.31 -21.87
C LEU A 306 11.98 -10.95 -21.96
N THR A 307 12.23 -11.60 -23.07
CA THR A 307 13.47 -12.38 -23.35
C THR A 307 14.72 -11.51 -23.36
N GLY A 308 14.56 -10.20 -23.10
CA GLY A 308 15.67 -9.24 -23.08
C GLY A 308 16.58 -9.30 -21.87
N ALA A 309 16.10 -9.75 -20.70
CA ALA A 309 16.97 -9.85 -19.51
C ALA A 309 17.91 -11.07 -19.60
N VAL A 310 17.42 -12.18 -20.15
CA VAL A 310 18.23 -13.37 -20.42
C VAL A 310 19.25 -13.13 -21.54
N ALA A 311 18.94 -12.25 -22.50
CA ALA A 311 19.89 -11.88 -23.56
C ALA A 311 21.06 -11.00 -23.06
N LEU A 312 20.87 -10.21 -22.00
CA LEU A 312 21.94 -9.41 -21.40
C LEU A 312 22.91 -10.26 -20.57
N GLU A 313 22.38 -11.26 -19.86
CA GLU A 313 23.20 -12.19 -19.08
C GLU A 313 24.08 -13.04 -20.03
N LYS A 314 23.55 -13.42 -21.20
CA LYS A 314 24.34 -14.14 -22.23
C LYS A 314 25.33 -13.25 -22.98
N ALA A 315 25.01 -11.97 -23.18
CA ALA A 315 25.94 -11.03 -23.85
C ALA A 315 27.13 -10.63 -22.95
N ASP A 316 26.94 -10.65 -21.62
CA ASP A 316 28.03 -10.40 -20.68
C ASP A 316 28.88 -11.67 -20.35
N GLU A 317 28.39 -12.87 -20.71
CA GLU A 317 29.12 -14.13 -20.55
C GLU A 317 30.05 -14.48 -21.74
N GLU A 318 29.93 -13.79 -22.87
CA GLU A 318 30.67 -14.10 -24.10
C GLU A 318 32.00 -13.32 -24.37
N PRO A 319 32.71 -12.62 -23.46
CA PRO A 319 34.05 -12.11 -23.77
C PRO A 319 35.20 -12.88 -23.14
N SER A 320 35.04 -14.11 -22.63
CA SER A 320 36.17 -14.78 -21.95
C SER A 320 36.75 -16.00 -22.68
N ASN A 321 36.10 -16.55 -23.69
CA ASN A 321 36.56 -17.78 -24.35
C ASN A 321 37.25 -17.58 -25.72
N ALA A 322 37.30 -16.36 -26.23
CA ALA A 322 37.98 -16.08 -27.50
C ALA A 322 39.49 -15.76 -27.36
N ALA A 323 40.02 -15.71 -26.12
CA ALA A 323 41.42 -15.34 -25.88
C ALA A 323 42.32 -16.50 -25.39
N LYS A 324 41.90 -17.76 -25.52
CA LYS A 324 42.73 -18.93 -25.20
C LYS A 324 42.76 -19.92 -26.37
N GLY A 325 43.14 -19.47 -27.50
CA GLY A 325 43.29 -20.31 -28.67
C GLY A 325 44.18 -19.65 -29.72
N VAL A 326 45.41 -19.33 -29.38
CA VAL A 326 46.59 -19.28 -30.28
C VAL A 326 47.80 -19.63 -29.44
#